data_7b4eae9f394a65a5fab1edd4a13430a1
#
_entry.id   7b4eae9f394a65a5fab1edd4a13430a1
#
_cell.length_a   1.000
_cell.length_b   1.000
_cell.length_c   1.000
_cell.angle_alpha   90.00
_cell.angle_beta   90.00
_cell.angle_gamma   90.00
#
_symmetry.space_group_name_H-M   'P 1'
#
loop_
_entity.id
_entity.type
_entity.pdbx_description
1 polymer ?
#
loop_
_entity_poly.entity_id
_entity_poly.type
_entity_poly.pdbx_seq_one_letter_code
_entity_poly.pdbx_strand_id
1 'polypeptide(L)'
;YTTTILNKSPNTIKEYNYDLAMFLKFIMVHFNLTSSKDFKDINISNLSLDVIKKIELNDIHAFLAYLTTTYHSKAATRARKVSSIRVFFNYLSQKANLIEKNPAQNLETPKIEKRMPKYLTLDDSKKLLTVTSDEERNKERDYAIITLFLNCGLRLSELVGININDISFDDAKMTVIG
;
A
#
# COMPACT_ATOMS: atom_id res chain seq x y z
N TYR A 1 -16.92 5.97 -3.25
CA TYR A 1 -16.38 7.14 -2.55
C TYR A 1 -14.88 7.28 -2.76
N THR A 2 -14.08 6.27 -2.41
CA THR A 2 -12.61 6.31 -2.58
C THR A 2 -12.18 6.45 -4.03
N THR A 3 -12.92 5.87 -4.95
CA THR A 3 -12.68 5.91 -6.39
C THR A 3 -13.13 7.24 -6.98
N THR A 4 -14.39 7.62 -6.73
CA THR A 4 -15.06 8.72 -7.45
C THR A 4 -14.84 10.10 -6.81
N ILE A 5 -14.71 10.16 -5.50
CA ILE A 5 -14.57 11.44 -4.77
C ILE A 5 -13.12 11.70 -4.35
N LEU A 6 -12.45 10.69 -3.78
CA LEU A 6 -11.07 10.84 -3.34
C LEU A 6 -10.03 10.59 -4.43
N ASN A 7 -10.46 10.19 -5.62
CA ASN A 7 -9.62 9.90 -6.80
C ASN A 7 -8.36 9.07 -6.45
N LYS A 8 -8.54 8.04 -5.62
CA LYS A 8 -7.44 7.15 -5.23
C LYS A 8 -7.09 6.21 -6.37
N SER A 9 -5.78 5.95 -6.54
CA SER A 9 -5.32 4.98 -7.53
C SER A 9 -5.92 3.58 -7.31
N PRO A 10 -6.07 2.76 -8.36
CA PRO A 10 -6.55 1.38 -8.23
C PRO A 10 -5.76 0.56 -7.21
N ASN A 11 -4.45 0.75 -7.16
CA ASN A 11 -3.58 0.08 -6.19
C ASN A 11 -3.90 0.50 -4.76
N THR A 12 -4.13 1.80 -4.51
CA THR A 12 -4.53 2.29 -3.17
C THR A 12 -5.86 1.68 -2.74
N ILE A 13 -6.82 1.59 -3.65
CA ILE A 13 -8.14 1.00 -3.38
C ILE A 13 -8.01 -0.49 -3.04
N LYS A 14 -7.21 -1.22 -3.82
CA LYS A 14 -6.92 -2.64 -3.57
C LYS A 14 -6.32 -2.85 -2.19
N GLU A 15 -5.33 -2.06 -1.82
CA GLU A 15 -4.69 -2.13 -0.51
C GLU A 15 -5.66 -1.77 0.63
N TYR A 16 -6.51 -0.76 0.45
CA TYR A 16 -7.53 -0.40 1.46
C TYR A 16 -8.55 -1.52 1.64
N ASN A 17 -9.01 -2.14 0.56
CA ASN A 17 -9.92 -3.28 0.63
C ASN A 17 -9.29 -4.46 1.37
N TYR A 18 -8.02 -4.77 1.09
CA TYR A 18 -7.28 -5.80 1.80
C TYR A 18 -7.13 -5.51 3.30
N ASP A 19 -6.78 -4.25 3.63
CA ASP A 19 -6.62 -3.82 5.02
C ASP A 19 -7.94 -3.90 5.80
N LEU A 20 -9.03 -3.43 5.19
CA LEU A 20 -10.36 -3.46 5.81
C LEU A 20 -10.88 -4.88 5.95
N ALA A 21 -10.70 -5.73 4.92
CA ALA A 21 -11.10 -7.13 5.02
C ALA A 21 -10.37 -7.83 6.18
N MET A 22 -9.07 -7.58 6.35
CA MET A 22 -8.30 -8.14 7.45
C MET A 22 -8.78 -7.62 8.81
N PHE A 23 -9.09 -6.34 8.93
CA PHE A 23 -9.65 -5.75 10.14
C PHE A 23 -11.02 -6.34 10.49
N LEU A 24 -11.93 -6.42 9.52
CA LEU A 24 -13.27 -6.94 9.75
C LEU A 24 -13.25 -8.44 10.08
N LYS A 25 -12.36 -9.22 9.49
CA LYS A 25 -12.15 -10.63 9.88
C LYS A 25 -11.66 -10.74 11.32
N PHE A 26 -10.73 -9.88 11.73
CA PHE A 26 -10.29 -9.80 13.13
C PHE A 26 -11.48 -9.50 14.06
N ILE A 27 -12.32 -8.51 13.72
CA ILE A 27 -13.51 -8.16 14.51
C ILE A 27 -14.47 -9.35 14.65
N MET A 28 -14.67 -10.13 13.58
CA MET A 28 -15.52 -11.33 13.66
C MET A 28 -14.98 -12.36 14.65
N VAL A 29 -13.66 -12.56 14.69
CA VAL A 29 -13.03 -13.45 15.68
C VAL A 29 -13.10 -12.84 17.07
N HIS A 30 -12.76 -11.57 17.19
CA HIS A 30 -12.70 -10.83 18.46
C HIS A 30 -14.06 -10.77 19.18
N PHE A 31 -15.14 -10.65 18.42
CA PHE A 31 -16.51 -10.65 18.95
C PHE A 31 -17.15 -12.05 18.99
N ASN A 32 -16.39 -13.11 18.71
CA ASN A 32 -16.87 -14.49 18.68
C ASN A 32 -18.05 -14.71 17.69
N LEU A 33 -18.04 -14.03 16.55
CA LEU A 33 -19.07 -14.14 15.51
C LEU A 33 -18.77 -15.25 14.48
N THR A 34 -17.65 -15.91 14.62
CA THR A 34 -17.22 -17.03 13.77
C THR A 34 -16.52 -18.07 14.59
N SER A 35 -16.70 -19.34 14.23
CA SER A 35 -15.97 -20.47 14.80
C SER A 35 -14.60 -20.69 14.15
N SER A 36 -14.42 -20.18 12.92
CA SER A 36 -13.13 -20.31 12.22
C SER A 36 -12.09 -19.37 12.79
N LYS A 37 -10.90 -19.92 13.04
CA LYS A 37 -9.71 -19.16 13.45
C LYS A 37 -8.79 -18.83 12.27
N ASP A 38 -8.95 -19.50 11.14
CA ASP A 38 -8.19 -19.19 9.93
C ASP A 38 -8.87 -18.03 9.18
N PHE A 39 -8.13 -16.94 9.01
CA PHE A 39 -8.60 -15.76 8.30
C PHE A 39 -8.97 -16.02 6.83
N LYS A 40 -8.47 -17.11 6.22
CA LYS A 40 -8.83 -17.47 4.85
C LYS A 40 -10.30 -17.88 4.74
N ASP A 41 -10.78 -18.58 5.75
CA ASP A 41 -12.13 -19.19 5.76
C ASP A 41 -13.21 -18.23 6.29
N ILE A 42 -12.81 -17.06 6.83
CA ILE A 42 -13.77 -16.09 7.35
C ILE A 42 -14.38 -15.29 6.22
N ASN A 43 -15.70 -15.42 6.07
CA ASN A 43 -16.49 -14.63 5.13
C ASN A 43 -17.08 -13.40 5.83
N ILE A 44 -16.71 -12.21 5.37
CA ILE A 44 -17.19 -10.93 5.91
C ILE A 44 -18.47 -10.42 5.23
N SER A 45 -18.99 -11.10 4.20
CA SER A 45 -20.15 -10.63 3.43
C SER A 45 -21.42 -10.52 4.26
N ASN A 46 -21.52 -11.29 5.35
CA ASN A 46 -22.66 -11.32 6.25
C ASN A 46 -22.50 -10.40 7.48
N LEU A 47 -21.46 -9.57 7.51
CA LEU A 47 -21.23 -8.66 8.62
C LEU A 47 -22.30 -7.55 8.63
N SER A 48 -23.14 -7.52 9.65
CA SER A 48 -24.20 -6.53 9.76
C SER A 48 -23.65 -5.16 10.18
N LEU A 49 -24.38 -4.10 9.83
CA LEU A 49 -24.07 -2.73 10.27
C LEU A 49 -24.10 -2.61 11.81
N ASP A 50 -24.94 -3.39 12.49
CA ASP A 50 -25.02 -3.38 13.95
C ASP A 50 -23.74 -3.86 14.64
N VAL A 51 -23.02 -4.80 14.02
CA VAL A 51 -21.69 -5.20 14.49
C VAL A 51 -20.68 -4.06 14.32
N ILE A 52 -20.74 -3.36 13.17
CA ILE A 52 -19.85 -2.22 12.91
C ILE A 52 -20.09 -1.09 13.90
N LYS A 53 -21.35 -0.83 14.28
CA LYS A 53 -21.73 0.18 15.30
C LYS A 53 -21.19 -0.12 16.69
N LYS A 54 -20.94 -1.40 17.01
CA LYS A 54 -20.38 -1.83 18.32
C LYS A 54 -18.88 -1.68 18.41
N ILE A 55 -18.20 -1.46 17.30
CA ILE A 55 -16.73 -1.33 17.28
C ILE A 55 -16.33 -0.05 18.01
N GLU A 56 -15.42 -0.19 18.97
CA GLU A 56 -14.85 0.90 19.74
C GLU A 56 -13.37 1.10 19.45
N LEU A 57 -12.80 2.20 19.95
CA LEU A 57 -11.36 2.50 19.79
C LEU A 57 -10.48 1.37 20.34
N ASN A 58 -10.90 0.74 21.46
CA ASN A 58 -10.17 -0.36 22.07
C ASN A 58 -10.08 -1.60 21.17
N ASP A 59 -11.12 -1.87 20.36
CA ASP A 59 -11.10 -3.00 19.43
C ASP A 59 -10.10 -2.74 18.29
N ILE A 60 -9.99 -1.47 17.85
CA ILE A 60 -8.98 -1.08 16.87
C ILE A 60 -7.57 -1.21 17.44
N HIS A 61 -7.37 -0.81 18.70
CA HIS A 61 -6.08 -1.02 19.40
C HIS A 61 -5.75 -2.52 19.56
N ALA A 62 -6.74 -3.35 19.89
CA ALA A 62 -6.57 -4.80 19.96
C ALA A 62 -6.14 -5.39 18.60
N PHE A 63 -6.73 -4.90 17.49
CA PHE A 63 -6.28 -5.27 16.16
C PHE A 63 -4.83 -4.89 15.88
N LEU A 64 -4.42 -3.67 16.23
CA LEU A 64 -3.03 -3.23 16.05
C LEU A 64 -2.04 -4.03 16.90
N ALA A 65 -2.44 -4.40 18.11
CA ALA A 65 -1.68 -5.30 18.96
C ALA A 65 -1.55 -6.69 18.33
N TYR A 66 -2.65 -7.25 17.82
CA TYR A 66 -2.68 -8.53 17.11
C TYR A 66 -1.74 -8.53 15.89
N LEU A 67 -1.74 -7.45 15.10
CA LEU A 67 -0.81 -7.30 13.99
C LEU A 67 0.66 -7.31 14.42
N THR A 68 0.93 -6.78 15.60
CA THR A 68 2.29 -6.73 16.15
C THR A 68 2.74 -8.09 16.66
N THR A 69 1.89 -8.78 17.43
CA THR A 69 2.23 -10.05 18.09
C THR A 69 2.21 -11.23 17.13
N THR A 70 1.19 -11.31 16.28
CA THR A 70 0.97 -12.48 15.41
C THR A 70 1.65 -12.34 14.05
N TYR A 71 1.61 -11.15 13.45
CA TYR A 71 2.18 -10.91 12.12
C TYR A 71 3.54 -10.21 12.15
N HIS A 72 4.05 -9.83 13.30
CA HIS A 72 5.29 -9.06 13.44
C HIS A 72 5.36 -7.84 12.52
N SER A 73 4.19 -7.19 12.32
CA SER A 73 4.03 -6.10 11.36
C SER A 73 4.86 -4.88 11.72
N LYS A 74 5.55 -4.31 10.74
CA LYS A 74 6.34 -3.08 10.91
C LYS A 74 5.43 -1.87 11.16
N ALA A 75 5.95 -0.83 11.83
CA ALA A 75 5.21 0.40 12.12
C ALA A 75 4.58 1.04 10.86
N ALA A 76 5.30 1.04 9.72
CA ALA A 76 4.78 1.57 8.45
C ALA A 76 3.55 0.79 7.95
N THR A 77 3.54 -0.53 8.07
CA THR A 77 2.39 -1.37 7.70
C THR A 77 1.18 -1.08 8.59
N ARG A 78 1.40 -0.95 9.90
CA ARG A 78 0.32 -0.60 10.84
C ARG A 78 -0.21 0.82 10.59
N ALA A 79 0.66 1.78 10.30
CA ALA A 79 0.26 3.15 9.97
C ALA A 79 -0.62 3.21 8.71
N ARG A 80 -0.30 2.41 7.67
CA ARG A 80 -1.15 2.30 6.47
C ARG A 80 -2.54 1.74 6.81
N LYS A 81 -2.60 0.69 7.63
CA LYS A 81 -3.87 0.09 8.08
C LYS A 81 -4.70 1.06 8.94
N VAL A 82 -4.06 1.85 9.79
CA VAL A 82 -4.72 2.94 10.52
C VAL A 82 -5.35 3.94 9.54
N SER A 83 -4.66 4.30 8.46
CA SER A 83 -5.20 5.21 7.44
C SER A 83 -6.43 4.63 6.74
N SER A 84 -6.41 3.33 6.38
CA SER A 84 -7.54 2.64 5.77
C SER A 84 -8.76 2.61 6.71
N ILE A 85 -8.55 2.28 7.99
CA ILE A 85 -9.60 2.25 9.02
C ILE A 85 -10.19 3.64 9.25
N ARG A 86 -9.37 4.69 9.32
CA ARG A 86 -9.86 6.07 9.46
C ARG A 86 -10.72 6.50 8.29
N VAL A 87 -10.29 6.23 7.05
CA VAL A 87 -11.08 6.57 5.85
C VAL A 87 -12.42 5.84 5.87
N PHE A 88 -12.45 4.58 6.27
CA PHE A 88 -13.66 3.79 6.40
C PHE A 88 -14.65 4.38 7.41
N PHE A 89 -14.23 4.58 8.65
CA PHE A 89 -15.10 5.10 9.70
C PHE A 89 -15.50 6.57 9.48
N ASN A 90 -14.62 7.40 8.91
CA ASN A 90 -14.98 8.75 8.48
C ASN A 90 -16.06 8.75 7.40
N TYR A 91 -15.98 7.81 6.44
CA TYR A 91 -17.05 7.67 5.46
C TYR A 91 -18.37 7.28 6.10
N LEU A 92 -18.38 6.26 6.97
CA LEU A 92 -19.59 5.78 7.62
C LEU A 92 -20.26 6.84 8.52
N SER A 93 -19.47 7.62 9.25
CA SER A 93 -20.00 8.63 10.18
C SER A 93 -20.36 9.93 9.50
N GLN A 94 -19.51 10.47 8.62
CA GLN A 94 -19.65 11.84 8.13
C GLN A 94 -20.22 11.96 6.73
N LYS A 95 -20.22 10.88 5.96
CA LYS A 95 -20.72 10.91 4.57
C LYS A 95 -21.97 10.07 4.41
N ALA A 96 -21.96 8.87 4.94
CA ALA A 96 -23.08 7.95 4.84
C ALA A 96 -24.08 8.09 6.00
N ASN A 97 -23.69 8.73 7.10
CA ASN A 97 -24.47 8.88 8.34
C ASN A 97 -25.05 7.54 8.87
N LEU A 98 -24.27 6.47 8.71
CA LEU A 98 -24.68 5.12 9.12
C LEU A 98 -24.30 4.80 10.56
N ILE A 99 -23.35 5.53 11.13
CA ILE A 99 -22.92 5.43 12.53
C ILE A 99 -22.86 6.82 13.15
N GLU A 100 -23.30 6.95 14.40
CA GLU A 100 -23.32 8.24 15.12
C GLU A 100 -21.92 8.62 15.63
N LYS A 101 -21.20 7.64 16.16
CA LYS A 101 -19.87 7.83 16.75
C LYS A 101 -18.80 7.20 15.88
N ASN A 102 -17.76 7.96 15.56
CA ASN A 102 -16.59 7.46 14.84
C ASN A 102 -15.55 6.87 15.81
N PRO A 103 -15.37 5.55 15.87
CA PRO A 103 -14.41 4.93 16.81
C PRO A 103 -12.96 5.23 16.45
N ALA A 104 -12.67 5.64 15.20
CA ALA A 104 -11.33 5.97 14.75
C ALA A 104 -10.99 7.47 14.86
N GLN A 105 -11.85 8.29 15.47
CA GLN A 105 -11.64 9.74 15.56
C GLN A 105 -10.33 10.08 16.30
N ASN A 106 -10.07 9.43 17.42
CA ASN A 106 -8.89 9.64 18.26
C ASN A 106 -7.82 8.55 18.08
N LEU A 107 -7.92 7.77 16.99
CA LEU A 107 -6.95 6.72 16.72
C LEU A 107 -5.60 7.34 16.34
N GLU A 108 -4.54 7.05 17.08
CA GLU A 108 -3.20 7.54 16.79
C GLU A 108 -2.52 6.72 15.70
N THR A 109 -1.67 7.39 14.92
CA THR A 109 -0.84 6.71 13.92
C THR A 109 0.47 6.25 14.56
N PRO A 110 0.87 4.98 14.42
CA PRO A 110 2.17 4.51 14.89
C PRO A 110 3.31 5.38 14.35
N LYS A 111 4.24 5.77 15.22
CA LYS A 111 5.43 6.52 14.81
C LYS A 111 6.30 5.65 13.89
N ILE A 112 6.64 6.20 12.74
CA ILE A 112 7.52 5.56 11.76
C ILE A 112 8.90 6.19 11.91
N GLU A 113 9.91 5.36 12.14
CA GLU A 113 11.30 5.82 12.12
C GLU A 113 11.65 6.33 10.72
N LYS A 114 12.11 7.56 10.63
CA LYS A 114 12.67 8.12 9.40
C LYS A 114 14.03 7.47 9.16
N ARG A 115 14.11 6.58 8.21
CA ARG A 115 15.38 6.01 7.76
C ARG A 115 15.92 6.85 6.63
N MET A 116 17.22 7.13 6.66
CA MET A 116 17.91 7.75 5.53
C MET A 116 17.83 6.78 4.33
N PRO A 117 17.49 7.28 3.13
CA PRO A 117 17.53 6.46 1.93
C PRO A 117 18.93 5.90 1.71
N LYS A 118 19.01 4.62 1.33
CA LYS A 118 20.25 4.04 0.84
C LYS A 118 20.38 4.39 -0.64
N TYR A 119 21.50 4.88 -1.05
CA TYR A 119 21.81 5.22 -2.43
C TYR A 119 23.05 4.45 -2.89
N LEU A 120 23.19 4.28 -4.18
CA LEU A 120 24.41 3.77 -4.80
C LEU A 120 25.45 4.88 -4.86
N THR A 121 26.68 4.56 -4.54
CA THR A 121 27.80 5.45 -4.82
C THR A 121 28.04 5.53 -6.33
N LEU A 122 28.82 6.52 -6.78
CA LEU A 122 29.19 6.62 -8.19
C LEU A 122 29.94 5.36 -8.67
N ASP A 123 30.84 4.84 -7.82
CA ASP A 123 31.63 3.65 -8.14
C ASP A 123 30.75 2.39 -8.20
N ASP A 124 29.77 2.25 -7.29
CA ASP A 124 28.82 1.13 -7.35
C ASP A 124 27.92 1.22 -8.58
N SER A 125 27.52 2.43 -8.97
CA SER A 125 26.72 2.65 -10.19
C SER A 125 27.53 2.27 -11.45
N LYS A 126 28.82 2.63 -11.52
CA LYS A 126 29.69 2.21 -12.63
C LYS A 126 29.89 0.70 -12.68
N LYS A 127 30.11 0.06 -11.52
CA LYS A 127 30.25 -1.40 -11.44
C LYS A 127 28.97 -2.10 -11.91
N LEU A 128 27.79 -1.57 -11.52
CA LEU A 128 26.51 -2.13 -11.96
C LEU A 128 26.37 -2.10 -13.49
N LEU A 129 26.75 -1.00 -14.13
CA LEU A 129 26.75 -0.88 -15.60
C LEU A 129 27.75 -1.86 -16.27
N THR A 130 28.91 -2.10 -15.67
CA THR A 130 29.90 -3.05 -16.20
C THR A 130 29.35 -4.47 -16.16
N VAL A 131 28.72 -4.88 -15.06
CA VAL A 131 28.15 -6.24 -14.93
C VAL A 131 27.06 -6.50 -15.99
N THR A 132 26.21 -5.51 -16.29
CA THR A 132 25.16 -5.66 -17.31
C THR A 132 25.72 -5.73 -18.73
N SER A 133 26.92 -5.23 -18.98
CA SER A 133 27.59 -5.33 -20.30
C SER A 133 28.30 -6.67 -20.54
N ASP A 134 28.53 -7.44 -19.48
CA ASP A 134 29.24 -8.72 -19.57
C ASP A 134 28.30 -9.93 -19.80
N GLU A 135 26.99 -9.75 -19.69
CA GLU A 135 26.01 -10.80 -19.98
C GLU A 135 25.79 -10.99 -21.49
N GLU A 136 25.80 -12.24 -21.96
CA GLU A 136 25.62 -12.57 -23.38
C GLU A 136 24.16 -12.33 -23.86
N ARG A 137 23.17 -12.47 -22.97
CA ARG A 137 21.76 -12.38 -23.32
C ARG A 137 21.12 -11.12 -22.76
N ASN A 138 20.44 -10.37 -23.64
CA ASN A 138 19.71 -9.15 -23.32
C ASN A 138 20.56 -7.99 -22.77
N LYS A 139 21.87 -8.00 -22.96
CA LYS A 139 22.79 -7.00 -22.40
C LYS A 139 22.42 -5.56 -22.79
N GLU A 140 22.06 -5.33 -24.04
CA GLU A 140 21.67 -3.98 -24.52
C GLU A 140 20.43 -3.48 -23.80
N ARG A 141 19.43 -4.35 -23.64
CA ARG A 141 18.20 -4.02 -22.89
C ARG A 141 18.50 -3.70 -21.43
N ASP A 142 19.27 -4.56 -20.76
CA ASP A 142 19.54 -4.44 -19.34
C ASP A 142 20.44 -3.25 -19.04
N TYR A 143 21.42 -2.99 -19.92
CA TYR A 143 22.24 -1.78 -19.89
C TYR A 143 21.40 -0.52 -20.07
N ALA A 144 20.47 -0.50 -21.04
CA ALA A 144 19.57 0.65 -21.26
C ALA A 144 18.67 0.89 -20.04
N ILE A 145 18.09 -0.16 -19.46
CA ILE A 145 17.25 -0.08 -18.26
C ILE A 145 18.02 0.55 -17.09
N ILE A 146 19.21 0.02 -16.79
CA ILE A 146 20.02 0.52 -15.67
C ILE A 146 20.50 1.95 -15.94
N THR A 147 20.88 2.26 -17.18
CA THR A 147 21.29 3.62 -17.58
C THR A 147 20.16 4.63 -17.36
N LEU A 148 18.92 4.28 -17.75
CA LEU A 148 17.76 5.12 -17.55
C LEU A 148 17.44 5.34 -16.07
N PHE A 149 17.54 4.29 -15.24
CA PHE A 149 17.38 4.44 -13.79
C PHE A 149 18.43 5.36 -13.17
N LEU A 150 19.69 5.18 -13.53
CA LEU A 150 20.79 5.95 -12.93
C LEU A 150 20.82 7.40 -13.39
N ASN A 151 20.53 7.69 -14.65
CA ASN A 151 20.63 9.03 -15.21
C ASN A 151 19.32 9.84 -15.11
N CYS A 152 18.17 9.18 -15.27
CA CYS A 152 16.88 9.86 -15.31
C CYS A 152 16.08 9.73 -14.00
N GLY A 153 16.45 8.81 -13.11
CA GLY A 153 15.76 8.58 -11.85
C GLY A 153 14.31 8.11 -12.01
N LEU A 154 14.03 7.39 -13.10
CA LEU A 154 12.68 6.91 -13.41
C LEU A 154 12.16 5.96 -12.33
N ARG A 155 10.83 6.01 -12.09
CA ARG A 155 10.17 4.95 -11.34
C ARG A 155 9.99 3.72 -12.21
N LEU A 156 9.91 2.53 -11.60
CA LEU A 156 9.71 1.28 -12.35
C LEU A 156 8.46 1.33 -13.25
N SER A 157 7.37 1.91 -12.79
CA SER A 157 6.14 2.06 -13.56
C SER A 157 6.30 2.99 -14.76
N GLU A 158 7.09 4.04 -14.62
CA GLU A 158 7.41 4.98 -15.69
C GLU A 158 8.25 4.31 -16.77
N LEU A 159 9.29 3.56 -16.37
CA LEU A 159 10.11 2.81 -17.31
C LEU A 159 9.30 1.77 -18.10
N VAL A 160 8.47 0.98 -17.41
CA VAL A 160 7.64 -0.06 -18.05
C VAL A 160 6.57 0.54 -18.99
N GLY A 161 6.16 1.78 -18.73
CA GLY A 161 5.18 2.50 -19.55
C GLY A 161 5.74 3.10 -20.83
N ILE A 162 7.06 3.13 -21.03
CA ILE A 162 7.69 3.72 -22.23
C ILE A 162 7.38 2.90 -23.47
N ASN A 163 6.90 3.56 -24.52
CA ASN A 163 6.68 2.99 -25.83
C ASN A 163 7.66 3.61 -26.85
N ILE A 164 7.83 2.96 -28.01
CA ILE A 164 8.74 3.45 -29.05
C ILE A 164 8.35 4.84 -29.53
N ASN A 165 7.06 5.16 -29.54
CA ASN A 165 6.53 6.45 -29.95
C ASN A 165 6.81 7.59 -28.95
N ASP A 166 7.24 7.24 -27.73
CA ASP A 166 7.61 8.22 -26.70
C ASP A 166 9.07 8.68 -26.84
N ILE A 167 9.81 8.10 -27.81
CA ILE A 167 11.23 8.37 -28.05
C ILE A 167 11.39 9.10 -29.37
N SER A 168 11.94 10.32 -29.33
CA SER A 168 12.43 11.06 -30.50
C SER A 168 13.94 10.85 -30.61
N PHE A 169 14.37 10.02 -31.57
CA PHE A 169 15.78 9.77 -31.79
C PHE A 169 16.50 10.98 -32.38
N ASP A 170 15.82 11.75 -33.22
CA ASP A 170 16.36 12.96 -33.85
C ASP A 170 16.65 14.06 -32.84
N ASP A 171 15.77 14.24 -31.86
CA ASP A 171 15.92 15.24 -30.80
C ASP A 171 16.66 14.70 -29.56
N ALA A 172 17.01 13.41 -29.53
CA ALA A 172 17.55 12.72 -28.36
C ALA A 172 16.69 12.94 -27.08
N LYS A 173 15.36 12.87 -27.25
CA LYS A 173 14.38 13.11 -26.17
C LYS A 173 13.49 11.90 -25.95
N MET A 174 13.08 11.75 -24.69
CA MET A 174 12.11 10.73 -24.29
C MET A 174 11.03 11.38 -23.42
N THR A 175 9.78 11.14 -23.75
CA THR A 175 8.63 11.60 -22.96
C THR A 175 8.21 10.50 -21.99
N VAL A 176 8.10 10.83 -20.70
CA VAL A 176 7.70 9.91 -19.65
C VAL A 176 6.41 10.40 -19.01
N ILE A 177 5.41 9.54 -18.95
CA ILE A 177 4.12 9.82 -18.31
C ILE A 177 4.13 9.16 -16.94
N GLY A 178 3.96 9.97 -15.88
CA GLY A 178 3.95 9.55 -14.47
C GLY A 178 2.55 9.49 -13.86
#